data_0e0a4bbd5cc22382906a2ae9c1e0ea75
#
_entry.id   0e0a4bbd5cc22382906a2ae9c1e0ea75
#
_cell.length_a   1.000
_cell.length_b   1.000
_cell.length_c   1.000
_cell.angle_alpha   90.00
_cell.angle_beta   90.00
_cell.angle_gamma   90.00
#
_symmetry.space_group_name_H-M   'P 1'
#
loop_
_entity.id
_entity.type
_entity.pdbx_description
1 polymer ?
#
loop_
_entity_poly.entity_id
_entity_poly.type
_entity_poly.pdbx_seq_one_letter_code
_entity_poly.pdbx_strand_id
1 'polypeptide(L)'
;MWVTVGYRSFSGRRIARHRAHGYTGETGGTTTSMTTANPGRSGGHAATQAAAQAASQVADIAVEHVADIRGQVHDAIVEAKPKLRGWLHAATAPLALVAGVVLVSLSPTSATRTGSAIFAASAVLLFTASATMHRGRWSPRTNTVLTRIDHASIFLLIAGSYTPFTLLLLDGAARTTLLWLAWGGAAAGIAFRVVWTTAPRWVYTPVYIALGWVAVLFADDFFRHGPVKVVAFLAAGGLLYTFGGVVYGLRRPNPFPSWFGFHEVFHLLTVAAFATHYLGISLATYALR
;
A
#
# COMPACT_ATOMS: atom_id res chain seq x y z
N MET A 1 -2.69 -23.27 14.95
CA MET A 1 -3.22 -24.01 13.79
C MET A 1 -3.34 -23.01 12.64
N TRP A 2 -2.36 -23.01 11.76
CA TRP A 2 -2.20 -22.04 10.66
C TRP A 2 -2.97 -22.56 9.47
N VAL A 3 -3.95 -21.80 9.00
CA VAL A 3 -4.57 -22.08 7.70
C VAL A 3 -3.84 -21.23 6.68
N THR A 4 -2.97 -21.88 5.95
CA THR A 4 -2.29 -21.35 4.77
C THR A 4 -3.31 -21.25 3.64
N VAL A 5 -3.72 -20.04 3.28
CA VAL A 5 -4.44 -19.80 2.03
C VAL A 5 -3.42 -19.85 0.91
N GLY A 6 -3.41 -20.96 0.18
CA GLY A 6 -2.51 -21.20 -0.92
C GLY A 6 -2.76 -20.24 -2.08
N TYR A 7 -1.77 -19.43 -2.38
CA TYR A 7 -1.66 -18.74 -3.65
C TYR A 7 -1.18 -19.77 -4.69
N ARG A 8 -2.07 -20.22 -5.56
CA ARG A 8 -1.68 -20.98 -6.77
C ARG A 8 -0.99 -20.01 -7.72
N SER A 9 0.33 -20.08 -7.74
CA SER A 9 1.14 -19.54 -8.83
C SER A 9 0.85 -20.34 -10.10
N PHE A 10 0.30 -19.70 -11.11
CA PHE A 10 0.20 -20.25 -12.46
C PHE A 10 1.58 -20.15 -13.10
N SER A 11 2.44 -21.13 -12.90
CA SER A 11 3.65 -21.30 -13.72
C SER A 11 3.25 -21.96 -15.03
N GLY A 12 3.29 -21.19 -16.11
CA GLY A 12 3.11 -21.69 -17.46
C GLY A 12 4.18 -22.73 -17.79
N ARG A 13 3.80 -24.00 -17.84
CA ARG A 13 4.63 -25.06 -18.43
C ARG A 13 4.76 -24.79 -19.92
N ARG A 14 5.94 -24.41 -20.37
CA ARG A 14 6.32 -24.55 -21.77
C ARG A 14 6.44 -26.03 -22.08
N ILE A 15 5.51 -26.52 -22.84
CA ILE A 15 5.56 -27.85 -23.43
C ILE A 15 6.67 -27.82 -24.49
N ALA A 16 7.79 -28.51 -24.22
CA ALA A 16 8.81 -28.76 -25.21
C ALA A 16 8.21 -29.74 -26.25
N ARG A 17 7.99 -29.26 -27.46
CA ARG A 17 7.62 -30.10 -28.60
C ARG A 17 8.87 -30.90 -29.02
N HIS A 18 8.88 -32.19 -28.71
CA HIS A 18 9.72 -33.17 -29.37
C HIS A 18 9.35 -33.24 -30.87
N ARG A 19 10.24 -32.77 -31.74
CA ARG A 19 10.17 -33.06 -33.16
C ARG A 19 10.65 -34.51 -33.37
N ALA A 20 9.75 -35.36 -33.70
CA ALA A 20 10.08 -36.66 -34.32
C ALA A 20 10.63 -36.43 -35.73
N HIS A 21 11.87 -36.82 -35.96
CA HIS A 21 12.43 -36.91 -37.32
C HIS A 21 12.09 -38.27 -37.87
N GLY A 22 11.43 -38.24 -39.03
CA GLY A 22 11.07 -39.44 -39.79
C GLY A 22 12.29 -40.13 -40.34
N TYR A 23 12.16 -41.46 -40.33
CA TYR A 23 13.03 -42.39 -41.03
C TYR A 23 12.67 -42.36 -42.53
N THR A 24 13.65 -41.98 -43.37
CA THR A 24 13.63 -42.41 -44.79
C THR A 24 14.90 -43.18 -45.02
N GLY A 25 14.71 -44.45 -45.38
CA GLY A 25 15.79 -45.33 -45.79
C GLY A 25 16.21 -45.03 -47.23
N GLU A 26 17.52 -45.05 -47.45
CA GLU A 26 18.09 -45.30 -48.80
C GLU A 26 19.26 -46.24 -48.68
N THR A 27 19.20 -47.27 -49.48
CA THR A 27 20.17 -48.32 -49.68
C THR A 27 21.22 -47.85 -50.67
N GLY A 28 22.50 -48.19 -50.42
CA GLY A 28 23.44 -48.27 -51.52
C GLY A 28 24.91 -47.96 -51.18
N GLY A 29 25.76 -48.96 -51.31
CA GLY A 29 27.16 -48.74 -51.74
C GLY A 29 28.27 -49.03 -50.72
N THR A 30 28.70 -50.23 -50.70
CA THR A 30 29.94 -50.77 -50.12
C THR A 30 31.19 -50.06 -50.70
N THR A 31 32.02 -49.45 -49.85
CA THR A 31 33.47 -49.34 -50.06
C THR A 31 34.17 -49.40 -48.72
N THR A 32 34.85 -50.48 -48.48
CA THR A 32 35.65 -50.76 -47.30
C THR A 32 36.96 -49.96 -47.38
N SER A 33 37.09 -48.97 -46.57
CA SER A 33 38.38 -48.32 -46.26
C SER A 33 38.69 -48.57 -44.79
N MET A 34 39.61 -49.51 -44.54
CA MET A 34 40.17 -49.75 -43.20
C MET A 34 41.05 -48.57 -42.80
N THR A 35 40.47 -47.68 -42.03
CA THR A 35 41.27 -46.72 -41.26
C THR A 35 41.30 -47.23 -39.82
N THR A 36 42.46 -47.60 -39.34
CA THR A 36 42.71 -48.02 -37.96
C THR A 36 42.52 -46.80 -37.04
N ALA A 37 41.33 -46.62 -36.55
CA ALA A 37 41.06 -45.64 -35.52
C ALA A 37 41.46 -46.21 -34.16
N ASN A 38 42.33 -45.51 -33.46
CA ASN A 38 42.80 -45.84 -32.12
C ASN A 38 41.65 -45.61 -31.10
N PRO A 39 41.07 -46.64 -30.47
CA PRO A 39 39.84 -46.52 -29.67
C PRO A 39 40.08 -45.95 -28.27
N GLY A 40 41.32 -45.52 -27.94
CA GLY A 40 41.65 -45.12 -26.56
C GLY A 40 41.55 -43.63 -26.25
N ARG A 41 41.42 -42.72 -27.23
CA ARG A 41 41.46 -41.25 -26.99
C ARG A 41 40.09 -40.55 -27.11
N SER A 42 39.13 -41.08 -27.78
CA SER A 42 37.80 -40.42 -27.98
C SER A 42 36.86 -40.57 -26.80
N GLY A 43 36.94 -41.66 -26.03
CA GLY A 43 36.09 -41.88 -24.87
C GLY A 43 36.34 -40.98 -23.68
N GLY A 44 37.63 -40.57 -23.48
CA GLY A 44 38.01 -39.69 -22.37
C GLY A 44 37.47 -38.25 -22.50
N HIS A 45 37.55 -37.71 -23.74
CA HIS A 45 37.06 -36.35 -23.98
C HIS A 45 35.52 -36.25 -23.88
N ALA A 46 34.75 -37.25 -24.34
CA ALA A 46 33.32 -37.25 -24.22
C ALA A 46 32.85 -37.38 -22.77
N ALA A 47 33.51 -38.22 -21.97
CA ALA A 47 33.20 -38.37 -20.55
C ALA A 47 33.53 -37.07 -19.76
N THR A 48 34.64 -36.39 -20.07
CA THR A 48 35.03 -35.13 -19.45
C THR A 48 34.03 -34.01 -19.82
N GLN A 49 33.60 -33.93 -21.06
CA GLN A 49 32.58 -32.95 -21.49
C GLN A 49 31.23 -33.20 -20.84
N ALA A 50 30.78 -34.43 -20.73
CA ALA A 50 29.55 -34.80 -20.07
C ALA A 50 29.59 -34.48 -18.58
N ALA A 51 30.70 -34.72 -17.90
CA ALA A 51 30.91 -34.31 -16.50
C ALA A 51 30.89 -32.79 -16.30
N ALA A 52 31.53 -32.06 -17.22
CA ALA A 52 31.53 -30.59 -17.17
C ALA A 52 30.14 -30.00 -17.42
N GLN A 53 29.36 -30.56 -18.34
CA GLN A 53 27.98 -30.16 -18.57
C GLN A 53 27.08 -30.48 -17.37
N ALA A 54 27.22 -31.63 -16.76
CA ALA A 54 26.48 -31.99 -15.56
C ALA A 54 26.82 -31.08 -14.38
N ALA A 55 28.09 -30.74 -14.21
CA ALA A 55 28.52 -29.79 -13.17
C ALA A 55 27.97 -28.39 -13.42
N SER A 56 27.93 -27.91 -14.66
CA SER A 56 27.33 -26.63 -15.03
C SER A 56 25.82 -26.62 -14.74
N GLN A 57 25.09 -27.67 -15.12
CA GLN A 57 23.65 -27.78 -14.83
C GLN A 57 23.36 -27.80 -13.33
N VAL A 58 24.15 -28.51 -12.54
CA VAL A 58 24.01 -28.51 -11.07
C VAL A 58 24.30 -27.12 -10.49
N ALA A 59 25.29 -26.40 -11.01
CA ALA A 59 25.61 -25.05 -10.59
C ALA A 59 24.45 -24.08 -10.93
N ASP A 60 23.89 -24.17 -12.12
CA ASP A 60 22.76 -23.32 -12.55
C ASP A 60 21.50 -23.58 -11.68
N ILE A 61 21.19 -24.85 -11.41
CA ILE A 61 20.09 -25.22 -10.50
C ILE A 61 20.33 -24.68 -9.08
N ALA A 62 21.57 -24.78 -8.59
CA ALA A 62 21.90 -24.27 -7.25
C ALA A 62 21.79 -22.74 -7.17
N VAL A 63 22.21 -22.01 -8.20
CA VAL A 63 22.08 -20.55 -8.26
C VAL A 63 20.59 -20.14 -8.30
N GLU A 64 19.78 -20.80 -9.11
CA GLU A 64 18.34 -20.55 -9.18
C GLU A 64 17.65 -20.83 -7.84
N HIS A 65 18.01 -21.93 -7.18
CA HIS A 65 17.44 -22.30 -5.86
C HIS A 65 17.82 -21.30 -4.77
N VAL A 66 19.07 -20.83 -4.76
CA VAL A 66 19.56 -19.79 -3.83
C VAL A 66 18.83 -18.46 -4.08
N ALA A 67 18.60 -18.10 -5.35
CA ALA A 67 17.84 -16.90 -5.69
C ALA A 67 16.38 -16.98 -5.23
N ASP A 68 15.74 -18.15 -5.40
CA ASP A 68 14.37 -18.39 -4.95
C ASP A 68 14.26 -18.37 -3.42
N ILE A 69 15.16 -19.04 -2.70
CA ILE A 69 15.22 -18.97 -1.21
C ILE A 69 15.45 -17.54 -0.74
N ARG A 70 16.34 -16.80 -1.39
CA ARG A 70 16.60 -15.39 -1.05
C ARG A 70 15.35 -14.53 -1.28
N GLY A 71 14.59 -14.79 -2.33
CA GLY A 71 13.29 -14.15 -2.61
C GLY A 71 12.27 -14.46 -1.52
N GLN A 72 12.10 -15.74 -1.18
CA GLN A 72 11.17 -16.18 -0.14
C GLN A 72 11.53 -15.62 1.25
N VAL A 73 12.82 -15.58 1.61
CA VAL A 73 13.29 -14.97 2.87
C VAL A 73 13.06 -13.46 2.85
N HIS A 74 13.32 -12.80 1.73
CA HIS A 74 13.04 -11.37 1.59
C HIS A 74 11.54 -11.06 1.76
N ASP A 75 10.69 -11.83 1.11
CA ASP A 75 9.22 -11.67 1.21
C ASP A 75 8.73 -11.98 2.64
N ALA A 76 9.26 -13.00 3.29
CA ALA A 76 8.94 -13.32 4.68
C ALA A 76 9.38 -12.21 5.65
N ILE A 77 10.54 -11.58 5.43
CA ILE A 77 11.02 -10.44 6.22
C ILE A 77 10.15 -9.21 5.99
N VAL A 78 9.74 -8.95 4.75
CA VAL A 78 8.85 -7.82 4.38
C VAL A 78 7.44 -8.04 4.94
N GLU A 79 6.99 -9.28 5.06
CA GLU A 79 5.67 -9.66 5.58
C GLU A 79 5.64 -9.86 7.10
N ALA A 80 6.80 -10.03 7.76
CA ALA A 80 6.89 -10.09 9.21
C ALA A 80 6.37 -8.78 9.82
N LYS A 81 5.41 -8.88 10.75
CA LYS A 81 4.87 -7.70 11.46
C LYS A 81 6.01 -7.05 12.26
N PRO A 82 6.42 -5.81 11.92
CA PRO A 82 7.36 -5.05 12.75
C PRO A 82 6.84 -4.89 14.18
N LYS A 83 7.74 -4.83 15.16
CA LYS A 83 7.36 -4.75 16.58
C LYS A 83 6.53 -3.51 16.92
N LEU A 84 6.73 -2.40 16.22
CA LEU A 84 6.00 -1.14 16.40
C LEU A 84 4.69 -1.07 15.63
N ARG A 85 4.25 -2.17 14.97
CA ARG A 85 3.01 -2.21 14.23
C ARG A 85 1.80 -1.80 15.07
N GLY A 86 1.14 -0.69 14.65
CA GLY A 86 -0.05 -0.14 15.31
C GLY A 86 0.23 0.70 16.57
N TRP A 87 1.47 0.78 17.07
CA TRP A 87 1.77 1.58 18.28
C TRP A 87 1.61 3.09 18.05
N LEU A 88 1.99 3.60 16.88
CA LEU A 88 1.82 5.02 16.56
C LEU A 88 0.36 5.43 16.64
N HIS A 89 -0.53 4.66 16.01
CA HIS A 89 -1.96 4.96 16.05
C HIS A 89 -2.56 4.74 17.44
N ALA A 90 -2.09 3.73 18.19
CA ALA A 90 -2.52 3.51 19.57
C ALA A 90 -2.18 4.69 20.50
N ALA A 91 -1.01 5.29 20.33
CA ALA A 91 -0.62 6.49 21.07
C ALA A 91 -1.38 7.75 20.57
N THR A 92 -1.63 7.82 19.25
CA THR A 92 -2.30 8.98 18.66
C THR A 92 -3.80 9.01 18.94
N ALA A 93 -4.48 7.86 19.08
CA ALA A 93 -5.93 7.82 19.30
C ALA A 93 -6.39 8.63 20.54
N PRO A 94 -5.83 8.47 21.76
CA PRO A 94 -6.21 9.29 22.90
C PRO A 94 -5.82 10.75 22.73
N LEU A 95 -4.69 11.06 22.08
CA LEU A 95 -4.27 12.42 21.79
C LEU A 95 -5.23 13.11 20.82
N ALA A 96 -5.67 12.40 19.77
CA ALA A 96 -6.64 12.91 18.81
C ALA A 96 -8.02 13.15 19.47
N LEU A 97 -8.40 12.31 20.42
CA LEU A 97 -9.63 12.52 21.19
C LEU A 97 -9.55 13.79 22.03
N VAL A 98 -8.48 13.96 22.82
CA VAL A 98 -8.29 15.17 23.65
C VAL A 98 -8.20 16.41 22.78
N ALA A 99 -7.38 16.41 21.73
CA ALA A 99 -7.25 17.51 20.80
C ALA A 99 -8.59 17.83 20.11
N GLY A 100 -9.35 16.81 19.72
CA GLY A 100 -10.67 16.97 19.14
C GLY A 100 -11.66 17.60 20.09
N VAL A 101 -11.72 17.16 21.36
CA VAL A 101 -12.55 17.77 22.40
C VAL A 101 -12.20 19.24 22.59
N VAL A 102 -10.91 19.56 22.68
CA VAL A 102 -10.43 20.97 22.79
C VAL A 102 -10.89 21.79 21.58
N LEU A 103 -10.67 21.29 20.37
CA LEU A 103 -11.03 21.98 19.13
C LEU A 103 -12.55 22.26 19.06
N VAL A 104 -13.38 21.27 19.36
CA VAL A 104 -14.84 21.40 19.36
C VAL A 104 -15.32 22.37 20.45
N SER A 105 -14.79 22.25 21.67
CA SER A 105 -15.18 23.10 22.80
C SER A 105 -14.80 24.56 22.59
N LEU A 106 -13.69 24.79 21.89
CA LEU A 106 -13.20 26.12 21.58
C LEU A 106 -13.78 26.71 20.28
N SER A 107 -14.59 25.97 19.54
CA SER A 107 -15.24 26.41 18.30
C SER A 107 -16.37 27.39 18.56
N PRO A 108 -16.29 28.67 18.06
CA PRO A 108 -17.23 29.73 18.44
C PRO A 108 -18.60 29.63 17.76
N THR A 109 -18.66 29.09 16.53
CA THR A 109 -19.90 29.03 15.74
C THR A 109 -20.39 27.60 15.57
N SER A 110 -21.65 27.41 15.18
CA SER A 110 -22.20 26.08 14.84
C SER A 110 -21.46 25.43 13.68
N ALA A 111 -21.10 26.19 12.66
CA ALA A 111 -20.33 25.68 11.49
C ALA A 111 -18.95 25.18 11.89
N THR A 112 -18.19 25.98 12.68
CA THR A 112 -16.86 25.57 13.18
C THR A 112 -16.96 24.36 14.07
N ARG A 113 -17.96 24.30 14.95
CA ARG A 113 -18.19 23.18 15.87
C ARG A 113 -18.51 21.90 15.13
N THR A 114 -19.41 21.97 14.14
CA THR A 114 -19.78 20.83 13.30
C THR A 114 -18.57 20.31 12.51
N GLY A 115 -17.84 21.19 11.82
CA GLY A 115 -16.64 20.81 11.07
C GLY A 115 -15.58 20.17 11.96
N SER A 116 -15.29 20.80 13.12
CA SER A 116 -14.35 20.28 14.11
C SER A 116 -14.76 18.91 14.67
N ALA A 117 -16.05 18.72 14.97
CA ALA A 117 -16.57 17.45 15.48
C ALA A 117 -16.43 16.33 14.45
N ILE A 118 -16.77 16.59 13.19
CA ILE A 118 -16.65 15.60 12.10
C ILE A 118 -15.18 15.22 11.88
N PHE A 119 -14.29 16.20 11.84
CA PHE A 119 -12.85 15.96 11.73
C PHE A 119 -12.30 15.13 12.89
N ALA A 120 -12.62 15.53 14.13
CA ALA A 120 -12.18 14.82 15.32
C ALA A 120 -12.71 13.39 15.38
N ALA A 121 -14.01 13.19 15.11
CA ALA A 121 -14.64 11.86 15.11
C ALA A 121 -14.00 10.93 14.05
N SER A 122 -13.76 11.44 12.84
CA SER A 122 -13.12 10.65 11.77
C SER A 122 -11.69 10.27 12.11
N ALA A 123 -10.93 11.15 12.74
CA ALA A 123 -9.55 10.89 13.18
C ALA A 123 -9.52 9.86 14.32
N VAL A 124 -10.35 10.03 15.35
CA VAL A 124 -10.45 9.07 16.47
C VAL A 124 -10.85 7.69 15.96
N LEU A 125 -11.81 7.63 15.03
CA LEU A 125 -12.24 6.37 14.42
C LEU A 125 -11.06 5.69 13.68
N LEU A 126 -10.35 6.44 12.83
CA LEU A 126 -9.20 5.89 12.09
C LEU A 126 -8.11 5.37 13.03
N PHE A 127 -7.65 6.19 13.96
CA PHE A 127 -6.55 5.81 14.84
C PHE A 127 -6.91 4.64 15.75
N THR A 128 -8.16 4.61 16.27
CA THR A 128 -8.65 3.51 17.11
C THR A 128 -8.84 2.22 16.30
N ALA A 129 -9.48 2.29 15.14
CA ALA A 129 -9.70 1.12 14.28
C ALA A 129 -8.37 0.50 13.84
N SER A 130 -7.44 1.33 13.40
CA SER A 130 -6.12 0.90 12.97
C SER A 130 -5.30 0.30 14.12
N ALA A 131 -5.26 0.96 15.28
CA ALA A 131 -4.60 0.43 16.47
C ALA A 131 -5.19 -0.93 16.86
N THR A 132 -6.51 -1.05 16.91
CA THR A 132 -7.22 -2.29 17.27
C THR A 132 -6.88 -3.41 16.30
N MET A 133 -6.99 -3.15 14.99
CA MET A 133 -6.72 -4.14 13.95
C MET A 133 -5.26 -4.63 14.01
N HIS A 134 -4.29 -3.72 14.19
CA HIS A 134 -2.88 -4.07 14.13
C HIS A 134 -2.32 -4.67 15.41
N ARG A 135 -2.87 -4.36 16.59
CA ARG A 135 -2.34 -4.82 17.86
C ARG A 135 -3.02 -6.06 18.44
N GLY A 136 -4.28 -6.29 18.06
CA GLY A 136 -5.03 -7.44 18.55
C GLY A 136 -4.64 -8.76 17.88
N ARG A 137 -5.03 -9.85 18.53
CA ARG A 137 -5.03 -11.21 17.97
C ARG A 137 -6.48 -11.59 17.72
N TRP A 138 -6.90 -11.56 16.47
CA TRP A 138 -8.29 -11.69 16.09
C TRP A 138 -8.56 -13.02 15.38
N SER A 139 -9.77 -13.53 15.51
CA SER A 139 -10.26 -14.62 14.67
C SER A 139 -10.25 -14.20 13.18
N PRO A 140 -10.18 -15.11 12.22
CA PRO A 140 -10.18 -14.77 10.80
C PRO A 140 -11.35 -13.87 10.38
N ARG A 141 -12.55 -14.14 10.94
CA ARG A 141 -13.76 -13.34 10.66
C ARG A 141 -13.62 -11.92 11.22
N THR A 142 -13.24 -11.80 12.50
CA THR A 142 -13.04 -10.50 13.16
C THR A 142 -11.94 -9.69 12.45
N ASN A 143 -10.83 -10.33 12.08
CA ASN A 143 -9.76 -9.66 11.34
C ASN A 143 -10.24 -9.10 10.00
N THR A 144 -11.09 -9.84 9.27
CA THR A 144 -11.67 -9.34 8.01
C THR A 144 -12.53 -8.11 8.23
N VAL A 145 -13.37 -8.10 9.27
CA VAL A 145 -14.23 -6.95 9.60
C VAL A 145 -13.38 -5.75 10.00
N LEU A 146 -12.40 -5.95 10.91
CA LEU A 146 -11.50 -4.87 11.35
C LEU A 146 -10.69 -4.30 10.19
N THR A 147 -10.21 -5.13 9.27
CA THR A 147 -9.52 -4.67 8.07
C THR A 147 -10.41 -3.80 7.18
N ARG A 148 -11.69 -4.16 7.04
CA ARG A 148 -12.65 -3.33 6.30
C ARG A 148 -12.86 -1.97 6.97
N ILE A 149 -13.03 -1.96 8.28
CA ILE A 149 -13.22 -0.72 9.06
C ILE A 149 -11.96 0.15 8.98
N ASP A 150 -10.78 -0.42 9.19
CA ASP A 150 -9.50 0.28 9.10
C ASP A 150 -9.32 0.96 7.73
N HIS A 151 -9.54 0.23 6.64
CA HIS A 151 -9.46 0.81 5.30
C HIS A 151 -10.57 1.80 4.96
N ALA A 152 -11.80 1.57 5.44
CA ALA A 152 -12.92 2.49 5.24
C ALA A 152 -12.70 3.82 5.99
N SER A 153 -12.07 3.77 7.17
CA SER A 153 -11.81 4.95 7.99
C SER A 153 -10.84 5.94 7.32
N ILE A 154 -10.02 5.50 6.37
CA ILE A 154 -9.17 6.40 5.57
C ILE A 154 -10.03 7.34 4.73
N PHE A 155 -11.07 6.84 4.04
CA PHE A 155 -12.00 7.67 3.28
C PHE A 155 -12.75 8.64 4.18
N LEU A 156 -13.17 8.16 5.37
CA LEU A 156 -13.86 9.01 6.35
C LEU A 156 -12.94 10.12 6.87
N LEU A 157 -11.65 9.86 7.10
CA LEU A 157 -10.70 10.88 7.51
C LEU A 157 -10.46 11.90 6.39
N ILE A 158 -10.37 11.46 5.14
CA ILE A 158 -10.22 12.38 4.00
C ILE A 158 -11.42 13.34 3.94
N ALA A 159 -12.66 12.82 3.90
CA ALA A 159 -13.85 13.66 3.86
C ALA A 159 -14.02 14.49 5.14
N GLY A 160 -13.69 13.90 6.30
CA GLY A 160 -13.71 14.59 7.59
C GLY A 160 -12.72 15.74 7.66
N SER A 161 -11.54 15.61 7.05
CA SER A 161 -10.55 16.69 6.96
C SER A 161 -11.02 17.82 6.03
N TYR A 162 -11.68 17.51 4.92
CA TYR A 162 -12.24 18.53 4.03
C TYR A 162 -13.31 19.38 4.71
N THR A 163 -14.14 18.76 5.54
CA THR A 163 -15.34 19.39 6.09
C THR A 163 -15.06 20.71 6.79
N PRO A 164 -14.16 20.84 7.79
CA PRO A 164 -13.90 22.11 8.45
C PRO A 164 -13.29 23.16 7.51
N PHE A 165 -12.33 22.79 6.65
CA PHE A 165 -11.75 23.75 5.70
C PHE A 165 -12.81 24.28 4.74
N THR A 166 -13.67 23.42 4.22
CA THR A 166 -14.75 23.79 3.30
C THR A 166 -15.79 24.68 3.96
N LEU A 167 -16.22 24.34 5.19
CA LEU A 167 -17.22 25.15 5.93
C LEU A 167 -16.70 26.52 6.35
N LEU A 168 -15.38 26.66 6.56
CA LEU A 168 -14.75 27.87 7.04
C LEU A 168 -14.26 28.78 5.91
N LEU A 169 -13.83 28.21 4.80
CA LEU A 169 -13.10 28.96 3.77
C LEU A 169 -13.84 29.06 2.44
N LEU A 170 -14.92 28.33 2.24
CA LEU A 170 -15.67 28.34 0.99
C LEU A 170 -17.12 28.72 1.22
N ASP A 171 -17.74 29.34 0.20
CA ASP A 171 -19.15 29.74 0.21
C ASP A 171 -19.90 29.25 -1.05
N GLY A 172 -21.24 29.37 -1.01
CA GLY A 172 -22.11 29.13 -2.15
C GLY A 172 -21.92 27.74 -2.79
N ALA A 173 -21.81 27.73 -4.12
CA ALA A 173 -21.72 26.52 -4.90
C ALA A 173 -20.40 25.76 -4.67
N ALA A 174 -19.26 26.45 -4.49
CA ALA A 174 -17.97 25.82 -4.23
C ALA A 174 -18.00 24.98 -2.94
N ARG A 175 -18.53 25.54 -1.85
CA ARG A 175 -18.73 24.80 -0.58
C ARG A 175 -19.57 23.53 -0.78
N THR A 176 -20.72 23.67 -1.39
CA THR A 176 -21.66 22.55 -1.57
C THR A 176 -21.05 21.48 -2.48
N THR A 177 -20.45 21.88 -3.60
CA THR A 177 -19.84 20.95 -4.57
C THR A 177 -18.68 20.19 -3.94
N LEU A 178 -17.76 20.85 -3.22
CA LEU A 178 -16.63 20.17 -2.57
C LEU A 178 -17.10 19.20 -1.50
N LEU A 179 -18.11 19.54 -0.69
CA LEU A 179 -18.68 18.61 0.31
C LEU A 179 -19.30 17.37 -0.38
N TRP A 180 -20.06 17.55 -1.46
CA TRP A 180 -20.60 16.43 -2.21
C TRP A 180 -19.53 15.55 -2.84
N LEU A 181 -18.50 16.13 -3.42
CA LEU A 181 -17.36 15.36 -3.99
C LEU A 181 -16.60 14.61 -2.90
N ALA A 182 -16.32 15.23 -1.75
CA ALA A 182 -15.58 14.62 -0.66
C ALA A 182 -16.39 13.46 -0.02
N TRP A 183 -17.63 13.70 0.37
CA TRP A 183 -18.46 12.69 1.04
C TRP A 183 -19.02 11.64 0.06
N GLY A 184 -19.42 12.03 -1.13
CA GLY A 184 -19.82 11.11 -2.20
C GLY A 184 -18.66 10.21 -2.64
N GLY A 185 -17.48 10.80 -2.82
CA GLY A 185 -16.26 10.05 -3.13
C GLY A 185 -15.85 9.11 -1.98
N ALA A 186 -15.98 9.55 -0.72
CA ALA A 186 -15.73 8.70 0.44
C ALA A 186 -16.72 7.53 0.50
N ALA A 187 -18.01 7.78 0.30
CA ALA A 187 -19.04 6.72 0.27
C ALA A 187 -18.77 5.70 -0.84
N ALA A 188 -18.44 6.15 -2.05
CA ALA A 188 -18.08 5.29 -3.16
C ALA A 188 -16.80 4.48 -2.87
N GLY A 189 -15.78 5.11 -2.28
CA GLY A 189 -14.55 4.46 -1.90
C GLY A 189 -14.73 3.42 -0.80
N ILE A 190 -15.58 3.69 0.19
CA ILE A 190 -15.95 2.73 1.23
C ILE A 190 -16.69 1.55 0.61
N ALA A 191 -17.69 1.79 -0.23
CA ALA A 191 -18.41 0.72 -0.93
C ALA A 191 -17.45 -0.15 -1.76
N PHE A 192 -16.54 0.48 -2.52
CA PHE A 192 -15.50 -0.21 -3.27
C PHE A 192 -14.65 -1.13 -2.36
N ARG A 193 -14.18 -0.64 -1.19
CA ARG A 193 -13.34 -1.42 -0.27
C ARG A 193 -14.10 -2.51 0.47
N VAL A 194 -15.38 -2.31 0.75
CA VAL A 194 -16.24 -3.33 1.38
C VAL A 194 -16.55 -4.46 0.42
N VAL A 195 -16.86 -4.14 -0.84
CA VAL A 195 -17.19 -5.12 -1.87
C VAL A 195 -15.93 -5.85 -2.37
N TRP A 196 -14.87 -5.12 -2.66
CA TRP A 196 -13.63 -5.70 -3.19
C TRP A 196 -12.49 -5.61 -2.16
N THR A 197 -12.57 -6.43 -1.12
CA THR A 197 -11.58 -6.49 -0.04
C THR A 197 -10.20 -6.96 -0.48
N THR A 198 -10.13 -7.78 -1.53
CA THR A 198 -8.90 -8.33 -2.10
C THR A 198 -8.26 -7.44 -3.18
N ALA A 199 -8.81 -6.24 -3.41
CA ALA A 199 -8.26 -5.29 -4.37
C ALA A 199 -6.75 -5.07 -4.11
N PRO A 200 -5.91 -5.11 -5.14
CA PRO A 200 -4.47 -4.89 -4.97
C PRO A 200 -4.17 -3.43 -4.64
N ARG A 201 -3.06 -3.19 -3.92
CA ARG A 201 -2.68 -1.84 -3.43
C ARG A 201 -2.55 -0.81 -4.53
N TRP A 202 -2.05 -1.20 -5.69
CA TRP A 202 -1.89 -0.30 -6.83
C TRP A 202 -3.23 0.18 -7.41
N VAL A 203 -4.35 -0.44 -7.04
CA VAL A 203 -5.71 0.03 -7.41
C VAL A 203 -6.24 0.99 -6.35
N TYR A 204 -6.29 0.59 -5.07
CA TYR A 204 -6.97 1.40 -4.07
C TYR A 204 -6.13 2.57 -3.53
N THR A 205 -4.78 2.50 -3.57
CA THR A 205 -3.95 3.62 -3.13
C THR A 205 -4.12 4.87 -4.02
N PRO A 206 -4.13 4.77 -5.36
CA PRO A 206 -4.48 5.91 -6.21
C PRO A 206 -5.87 6.49 -5.94
N VAL A 207 -6.86 5.65 -5.57
CA VAL A 207 -8.21 6.15 -5.24
C VAL A 207 -8.20 7.04 -3.99
N TYR A 208 -7.45 6.67 -2.93
CA TYR A 208 -7.25 7.54 -1.76
C TYR A 208 -6.58 8.86 -2.14
N ILE A 209 -5.51 8.79 -2.94
CA ILE A 209 -4.76 9.97 -3.38
C ILE A 209 -5.67 10.87 -4.23
N ALA A 210 -6.37 10.31 -5.22
CA ALA A 210 -7.27 11.08 -6.08
C ALA A 210 -8.35 11.82 -5.28
N LEU A 211 -8.98 11.14 -4.31
CA LEU A 211 -9.96 11.79 -3.43
C LEU A 211 -9.30 12.91 -2.60
N GLY A 212 -8.08 12.68 -2.11
CA GLY A 212 -7.31 13.68 -1.34
C GLY A 212 -6.93 14.92 -2.17
N TRP A 213 -6.86 14.82 -3.50
CA TRP A 213 -6.50 15.93 -4.38
C TRP A 213 -7.70 16.72 -4.94
N VAL A 214 -8.93 16.34 -4.62
CA VAL A 214 -10.14 17.06 -5.06
C VAL A 214 -10.13 18.53 -4.65
N ALA A 215 -9.52 18.89 -3.49
CA ALA A 215 -9.35 20.28 -3.05
C ALA A 215 -8.64 21.17 -4.07
N VAL A 216 -7.75 20.61 -4.88
CA VAL A 216 -6.98 21.37 -5.89
C VAL A 216 -7.90 21.99 -6.93
N LEU A 217 -9.05 21.37 -7.23
CA LEU A 217 -10.05 21.92 -8.13
C LEU A 217 -10.67 23.23 -7.61
N PHE A 218 -10.53 23.51 -6.31
CA PHE A 218 -11.03 24.68 -5.60
C PHE A 218 -9.90 25.57 -5.06
N ALA A 219 -8.67 25.38 -5.57
CA ALA A 219 -7.50 26.09 -5.05
C ALA A 219 -7.67 27.60 -5.12
N ASP A 220 -8.21 28.14 -6.23
CA ASP A 220 -8.48 29.56 -6.39
C ASP A 220 -9.46 30.08 -5.33
N ASP A 221 -10.54 29.36 -5.04
CA ASP A 221 -11.47 29.70 -3.99
C ASP A 221 -10.82 29.70 -2.61
N PHE A 222 -10.00 28.71 -2.30
CA PHE A 222 -9.26 28.66 -1.05
C PHE A 222 -8.27 29.81 -0.88
N PHE A 223 -7.57 30.20 -1.94
CA PHE A 223 -6.62 31.32 -1.90
C PHE A 223 -7.33 32.68 -1.84
N ARG A 224 -8.51 32.82 -2.42
CA ARG A 224 -9.29 34.08 -2.37
C ARG A 224 -9.91 34.33 -1.00
N HIS A 225 -10.39 33.29 -0.30
CA HIS A 225 -11.18 33.44 0.92
C HIS A 225 -10.42 33.03 2.18
N GLY A 226 -9.36 32.22 2.05
CA GLY A 226 -8.60 31.70 3.19
C GLY A 226 -7.31 32.42 3.47
N PRO A 227 -6.92 32.56 4.76
CA PRO A 227 -5.59 33.02 5.11
C PRO A 227 -4.53 32.08 4.51
N VAL A 228 -3.49 32.65 3.88
CA VAL A 228 -2.41 31.88 3.21
C VAL A 228 -1.82 30.80 4.12
N LYS A 229 -1.64 31.09 5.42
CA LYS A 229 -1.14 30.13 6.40
C LYS A 229 -2.05 28.89 6.52
N VAL A 230 -3.37 29.08 6.52
CA VAL A 230 -4.36 27.98 6.62
C VAL A 230 -4.33 27.12 5.36
N VAL A 231 -4.29 27.76 4.19
CA VAL A 231 -4.17 27.07 2.90
C VAL A 231 -2.84 26.31 2.81
N ALA A 232 -1.75 26.89 3.33
CA ALA A 232 -0.45 26.20 3.40
C ALA A 232 -0.51 24.93 4.28
N PHE A 233 -1.20 24.98 5.44
CA PHE A 233 -1.41 23.78 6.27
C PHE A 233 -2.28 22.74 5.58
N LEU A 234 -3.32 23.15 4.85
CA LEU A 234 -4.14 22.24 4.05
C LEU A 234 -3.29 21.53 2.99
N ALA A 235 -2.50 22.27 2.22
CA ALA A 235 -1.62 21.73 1.19
C ALA A 235 -0.53 20.80 1.77
N ALA A 236 0.13 21.24 2.85
CA ALA A 236 1.19 20.45 3.50
C ALA A 236 0.65 19.14 4.06
N GLY A 237 -0.52 19.13 4.69
CA GLY A 237 -1.16 17.90 5.16
C GLY A 237 -1.54 16.97 4.00
N GLY A 238 -2.09 17.50 2.91
CA GLY A 238 -2.39 16.74 1.70
C GLY A 238 -1.15 16.10 1.06
N LEU A 239 -0.03 16.81 1.02
CA LEU A 239 1.26 16.27 0.56
C LEU A 239 1.77 15.16 1.49
N LEU A 240 1.69 15.33 2.81
CA LEU A 240 2.08 14.29 3.77
C LEU A 240 1.23 13.01 3.60
N TYR A 241 -0.09 13.12 3.41
CA TYR A 241 -0.94 11.98 3.08
C TYR A 241 -0.55 11.34 1.75
N THR A 242 -0.22 12.14 0.75
CA THR A 242 0.22 11.64 -0.57
C THR A 242 1.53 10.86 -0.45
N PHE A 243 2.53 11.40 0.24
CA PHE A 243 3.78 10.70 0.50
C PHE A 243 3.54 9.40 1.28
N GLY A 244 2.65 9.43 2.28
CA GLY A 244 2.22 8.24 3.00
C GLY A 244 1.61 7.19 2.07
N GLY A 245 0.69 7.57 1.19
CA GLY A 245 0.10 6.71 0.19
C GLY A 245 1.13 6.10 -0.76
N VAL A 246 2.08 6.90 -1.24
CA VAL A 246 3.18 6.43 -2.11
C VAL A 246 4.06 5.41 -1.38
N VAL A 247 4.49 5.71 -0.15
CA VAL A 247 5.26 4.77 0.70
C VAL A 247 4.51 3.45 0.88
N TYR A 248 3.22 3.52 1.16
CA TYR A 248 2.38 2.34 1.34
C TYR A 248 2.21 1.53 0.05
N GLY A 249 2.00 2.19 -1.08
CA GLY A 249 1.86 1.56 -2.40
C GLY A 249 3.13 0.86 -2.86
N LEU A 250 4.28 1.54 -2.73
CA LEU A 250 5.60 1.06 -3.15
C LEU A 250 6.25 0.10 -2.14
N ARG A 251 5.73 -0.02 -0.90
CA ARG A 251 6.34 -0.75 0.21
C ARG A 251 7.78 -0.30 0.54
N ARG A 252 8.09 0.96 0.33
CA ARG A 252 9.41 1.58 0.54
C ARG A 252 9.26 3.02 1.05
N PRO A 253 10.22 3.52 1.88
CA PRO A 253 11.37 2.82 2.44
C PRO A 253 10.98 1.82 3.53
N ASN A 254 11.86 0.87 3.82
CA ASN A 254 11.73 -0.11 4.90
C ASN A 254 12.96 0.00 5.82
N PRO A 255 13.05 1.09 6.62
CA PRO A 255 14.30 1.47 7.29
C PRO A 255 14.78 0.44 8.29
N PHE A 256 13.88 -0.13 9.10
CA PHE A 256 14.17 -1.14 10.10
C PHE A 256 13.13 -2.25 10.03
N PRO A 257 13.25 -3.25 9.12
CA PRO A 257 12.20 -4.21 8.78
C PRO A 257 11.59 -4.94 9.98
N SER A 258 12.39 -5.24 11.02
CA SER A 258 11.94 -5.94 12.23
C SER A 258 11.24 -5.05 13.27
N TRP A 259 11.41 -3.73 13.21
CA TRP A 259 10.89 -2.77 14.17
C TRP A 259 9.97 -1.73 13.55
N PHE A 260 10.43 -1.07 12.48
CA PHE A 260 9.81 0.09 11.85
C PHE A 260 9.94 -0.03 10.33
N GLY A 261 8.94 -0.62 9.70
CA GLY A 261 8.89 -0.85 8.26
C GLY A 261 8.12 0.24 7.50
N PHE A 262 7.91 0.03 6.21
CA PHE A 262 7.18 0.97 5.34
C PHE A 262 5.77 1.30 5.84
N HIS A 263 5.11 0.36 6.51
CA HIS A 263 3.76 0.56 7.02
C HIS A 263 3.76 1.50 8.23
N GLU A 264 4.77 1.41 9.10
CA GLU A 264 4.98 2.34 10.21
C GLU A 264 5.36 3.73 9.71
N VAL A 265 6.13 3.82 8.61
CA VAL A 265 6.40 5.11 7.94
C VAL A 265 5.11 5.72 7.40
N PHE A 266 4.24 4.92 6.78
CA PHE A 266 2.91 5.36 6.35
C PHE A 266 2.08 5.87 7.54
N HIS A 267 2.03 5.14 8.67
CA HIS A 267 1.33 5.59 9.88
C HIS A 267 1.90 6.89 10.43
N LEU A 268 3.22 7.03 10.46
CA LEU A 268 3.88 8.28 10.90
C LEU A 268 3.48 9.47 10.03
N LEU A 269 3.48 9.30 8.70
CA LEU A 269 3.07 10.34 7.77
C LEU A 269 1.57 10.66 7.91
N THR A 270 0.73 9.67 8.19
CA THR A 270 -0.69 9.88 8.50
C THR A 270 -0.89 10.71 9.77
N VAL A 271 -0.13 10.43 10.83
CA VAL A 271 -0.17 11.20 12.08
C VAL A 271 0.34 12.63 11.86
N ALA A 272 1.44 12.79 11.13
CA ALA A 272 1.98 14.12 10.80
C ALA A 272 0.99 14.93 9.95
N ALA A 273 0.34 14.31 8.96
CA ALA A 273 -0.69 14.95 8.14
C ALA A 273 -1.90 15.38 8.97
N PHE A 274 -2.38 14.51 9.85
CA PHE A 274 -3.45 14.83 10.80
C PHE A 274 -3.09 16.03 11.69
N ALA A 275 -1.90 16.03 12.28
CA ALA A 275 -1.43 17.14 13.12
C ALA A 275 -1.34 18.46 12.33
N THR A 276 -0.86 18.39 11.09
CA THR A 276 -0.77 19.53 10.17
C THR A 276 -2.17 20.10 9.86
N HIS A 277 -3.13 19.24 9.52
CA HIS A 277 -4.53 19.66 9.30
C HIS A 277 -5.16 20.20 10.58
N TYR A 278 -4.92 19.55 11.73
CA TYR A 278 -5.40 20.04 13.04
C TYR A 278 -4.95 21.47 13.32
N LEU A 279 -3.67 21.78 13.06
CA LEU A 279 -3.14 23.15 13.23
C LEU A 279 -3.82 24.12 12.27
N GLY A 280 -3.98 23.77 11.00
CA GLY A 280 -4.67 24.61 10.02
C GLY A 280 -6.12 24.91 10.41
N ILE A 281 -6.86 23.88 10.82
CA ILE A 281 -8.25 23.99 11.27
C ILE A 281 -8.34 24.83 12.55
N SER A 282 -7.44 24.61 13.50
CA SER A 282 -7.38 25.38 14.75
C SER A 282 -7.14 26.86 14.47
N LEU A 283 -6.19 27.20 13.60
CA LEU A 283 -5.92 28.60 13.21
C LEU A 283 -7.16 29.24 12.56
N ALA A 284 -7.81 28.55 11.62
CA ALA A 284 -9.02 29.07 10.97
C ALA A 284 -10.18 29.23 11.94
N THR A 285 -10.36 28.28 12.87
CA THR A 285 -11.46 28.27 13.86
C THR A 285 -11.26 29.37 14.90
N TYR A 286 -10.04 29.54 15.43
CA TYR A 286 -9.77 30.49 16.52
C TYR A 286 -9.65 31.91 16.02
N ALA A 287 -9.36 32.16 14.74
CA ALA A 287 -9.42 33.48 14.16
C ALA A 287 -10.82 34.11 14.14
N LEU A 288 -11.87 33.31 14.40
CA LEU A 288 -13.27 33.79 14.49
C LEU A 288 -13.72 34.08 15.91
N ARG A 289 -12.82 34.01 16.91
CA ARG A 289 -13.07 34.41 18.30
C ARG A 289 -12.82 35.88 18.48
#